data_d1cf1abd0e0d2887ad93c39574d8dd2f
#
_entry.id   d1cf1abd0e0d2887ad93c39574d8dd2f
#
_cell.length_a   1.000
_cell.length_b   1.000
_cell.length_c   1.000
_cell.angle_alpha   90.00
_cell.angle_beta   90.00
_cell.angle_gamma   90.00
#
_symmetry.space_group_name_H-M   'P 1'
#
loop_
_entity.id
_entity.type
_entity.pdbx_description
1 polymer ?
#
loop_
_entity_poly.entity_id
_entity_poly.type
_entity_poly.pdbx_seq_one_letter_code
_entity_poly.pdbx_strand_id
1 'polypeptide(L)'
;VEVLVSKVFETADIKPQKPEDLQADVTHALNYKFTDVVADGEEYKDQFDTMRKVLMIAQHKDIHDSKKLEEEVGVDVEKFVEEFMDLAYSVLKTWKYEDVDYYEHFIFAVLSQLEDLHNKYSNRIMMDVADLYILHGDYGLGDADYAYILRENQIKDYIYYRYASIYEGVDKDKAKQIAN
;
A
#
# COMPACT_ATOMS: atom_id res chain seq x y z
N VAL A 1 -12.04 -9.27 7.64
CA VAL A 1 -11.38 -8.88 6.38
C VAL A 1 -12.40 -8.88 5.24
N GLU A 2 -13.12 -9.99 5.01
CA GLU A 2 -14.15 -10.07 3.95
C GLU A 2 -15.26 -9.01 4.13
N VAL A 3 -15.70 -8.78 5.37
CA VAL A 3 -16.76 -7.81 5.67
C VAL A 3 -16.30 -6.36 5.38
N LEU A 4 -15.03 -6.05 5.62
CA LEU A 4 -14.47 -4.72 5.38
C LEU A 4 -14.29 -4.45 3.89
N VAL A 5 -13.83 -5.44 3.15
CA VAL A 5 -13.68 -5.40 1.69
C VAL A 5 -15.06 -5.26 1.04
N SER A 6 -16.04 -6.04 1.50
CA SER A 6 -17.43 -5.94 1.02
C SER A 6 -18.00 -4.54 1.24
N LYS A 7 -17.77 -3.92 2.40
CA LYS A 7 -18.23 -2.54 2.67
C LYS A 7 -17.54 -1.50 1.78
N VAL A 8 -16.26 -1.67 1.47
CA VAL A 8 -15.55 -0.77 0.53
C VAL A 8 -16.18 -0.84 -0.85
N PHE A 9 -16.59 -2.03 -1.31
CA PHE A 9 -17.25 -2.20 -2.60
C PHE A 9 -18.71 -1.75 -2.59
N GLU A 10 -19.44 -1.95 -1.50
CA GLU A 10 -20.84 -1.50 -1.36
C GLU A 10 -20.98 0.02 -1.37
N THR A 11 -19.98 0.74 -0.85
CA THR A 11 -19.98 2.21 -0.80
C THR A 11 -19.38 2.87 -2.04
N ALA A 12 -18.66 2.12 -2.87
CA ALA A 12 -18.07 2.63 -4.10
C ALA A 12 -18.99 2.26 -5.28
N ASP A 13 -19.46 3.27 -6.01
CA ASP A 13 -20.21 3.09 -7.26
C ASP A 13 -19.27 2.63 -8.38
N ILE A 14 -18.75 1.39 -8.25
CA ILE A 14 -17.80 0.80 -9.19
C ILE A 14 -18.60 0.13 -10.29
N LYS A 15 -18.64 0.76 -11.47
CA LYS A 15 -19.25 0.18 -12.66
C LYS A 15 -18.36 -0.93 -13.23
N PRO A 16 -18.97 -2.01 -13.77
CA PRO A 16 -18.23 -3.01 -14.53
C PRO A 16 -17.43 -2.34 -15.66
N GLN A 17 -16.17 -2.67 -15.76
CA GLN A 17 -15.26 -2.12 -16.78
C GLN A 17 -14.90 -3.21 -17.78
N LYS A 18 -14.75 -2.84 -19.05
CA LYS A 18 -14.27 -3.76 -20.08
C LYS A 18 -12.81 -4.16 -19.79
N PRO A 19 -12.40 -5.40 -20.09
CA PRO A 19 -11.01 -5.83 -19.88
C PRO A 19 -9.98 -4.92 -20.53
N GLU A 20 -10.25 -4.43 -21.73
CA GLU A 20 -9.34 -3.53 -22.46
C GLU A 20 -9.16 -2.19 -21.74
N ASP A 21 -10.22 -1.66 -21.13
CA ASP A 21 -10.16 -0.41 -20.37
C ASP A 21 -9.37 -0.59 -19.09
N LEU A 22 -9.54 -1.73 -18.41
CA LEU A 22 -8.74 -2.06 -17.22
C LEU A 22 -7.26 -2.19 -17.56
N GLN A 23 -6.93 -2.87 -18.66
CA GLN A 23 -5.55 -3.01 -19.14
C GLN A 23 -4.94 -1.65 -19.47
N ALA A 24 -5.70 -0.74 -20.10
CA ALA A 24 -5.25 0.61 -20.39
C ALA A 24 -4.97 1.40 -19.11
N ASP A 25 -5.83 1.30 -18.10
CA ASP A 25 -5.66 1.98 -16.82
C ASP A 25 -4.42 1.47 -16.06
N VAL A 26 -4.20 0.17 -16.03
CA VAL A 26 -3.00 -0.42 -15.42
C VAL A 26 -1.73 -0.03 -16.19
N THR A 27 -1.78 -0.06 -17.51
CA THR A 27 -0.65 0.36 -18.35
C THR A 27 -0.29 1.83 -18.10
N HIS A 28 -1.29 2.69 -17.96
CA HIS A 28 -1.08 4.09 -17.57
C HIS A 28 -0.36 4.18 -16.20
N ALA A 29 -0.85 3.44 -15.21
CA ALA A 29 -0.26 3.42 -13.88
C ALA A 29 1.20 2.95 -13.89
N LEU A 30 1.53 1.90 -14.65
CA LEU A 30 2.88 1.36 -14.76
C LEU A 30 3.86 2.32 -15.43
N ASN A 31 3.39 3.25 -16.23
CA ASN A 31 4.19 4.26 -16.93
C ASN A 31 4.16 5.64 -16.26
N TYR A 32 3.38 5.80 -15.20
CA TYR A 32 3.24 7.07 -14.52
C TYR A 32 4.57 7.50 -13.88
N LYS A 33 4.89 8.78 -14.02
CA LYS A 33 6.06 9.42 -13.39
C LYS A 33 5.57 10.45 -12.37
N PHE A 34 6.14 10.44 -11.19
CA PHE A 34 5.83 11.44 -10.16
C PHE A 34 6.14 12.84 -10.71
N THR A 35 5.22 13.75 -10.49
CA THR A 35 5.33 15.14 -10.96
C THR A 35 5.23 16.11 -9.80
N ASP A 36 4.01 16.44 -9.36
CA ASP A 36 3.76 17.36 -8.27
C ASP A 36 2.67 16.81 -7.34
N VAL A 37 2.52 17.44 -6.18
CA VAL A 37 1.62 16.97 -5.11
C VAL A 37 0.17 16.82 -5.59
N VAL A 38 -0.31 17.73 -6.43
CA VAL A 38 -1.70 17.70 -6.92
C VAL A 38 -1.90 16.57 -7.94
N ALA A 39 -1.01 16.49 -8.93
CA ALA A 39 -1.09 15.47 -9.98
C ALA A 39 -0.90 14.06 -9.41
N ASP A 40 0.06 13.89 -8.49
CA ASP A 40 0.31 12.60 -7.83
C ASP A 40 -0.89 12.18 -6.97
N GLY A 41 -1.55 13.13 -6.30
CA GLY A 41 -2.76 12.87 -5.53
C GLY A 41 -3.94 12.41 -6.39
N GLU A 42 -4.14 13.04 -7.55
CA GLU A 42 -5.18 12.60 -8.50
C GLU A 42 -4.86 11.23 -9.10
N GLU A 43 -3.60 10.99 -9.44
CA GLU A 43 -3.15 9.67 -9.92
C GLU A 43 -3.35 8.59 -8.86
N TYR A 44 -3.09 8.89 -7.59
CA TYR A 44 -3.33 7.96 -6.48
C TYR A 44 -4.80 7.55 -6.40
N LYS A 45 -5.73 8.50 -6.54
CA LYS A 45 -7.16 8.20 -6.56
C LYS A 45 -7.53 7.28 -7.72
N ASP A 46 -7.00 7.55 -8.90
CA ASP A 46 -7.25 6.76 -10.11
C ASP A 46 -6.68 5.34 -9.97
N GLN A 47 -5.44 5.22 -9.48
CA GLN A 47 -4.83 3.91 -9.23
C GLN A 47 -5.56 3.12 -8.14
N PHE A 48 -6.06 3.81 -7.11
CA PHE A 48 -6.85 3.19 -6.05
C PHE A 48 -8.12 2.56 -6.62
N ASP A 49 -8.85 3.28 -7.47
CA ASP A 49 -10.05 2.77 -8.12
C ASP A 49 -9.75 1.58 -9.05
N THR A 50 -8.66 1.66 -9.80
CA THR A 50 -8.21 0.54 -10.66
C THR A 50 -7.83 -0.68 -9.81
N MET A 51 -7.12 -0.48 -8.69
CA MET A 51 -6.75 -1.57 -7.78
C MET A 51 -7.98 -2.23 -7.13
N ARG A 52 -9.03 -1.46 -6.81
CA ARG A 52 -10.31 -2.02 -6.34
C ARG A 52 -10.91 -2.99 -7.36
N LYS A 53 -10.89 -2.61 -8.64
CA LYS A 53 -11.43 -3.45 -9.72
C LYS A 53 -10.62 -4.75 -9.86
N VAL A 54 -9.29 -4.65 -9.79
CA VAL A 54 -8.41 -5.82 -9.83
C VAL A 54 -8.69 -6.76 -8.65
N LEU A 55 -8.81 -6.20 -7.44
CA LEU A 55 -9.14 -6.98 -6.24
C LEU A 55 -10.52 -7.64 -6.36
N MET A 56 -11.51 -6.93 -6.88
CA MET A 56 -12.85 -7.46 -7.09
C MET A 56 -12.84 -8.66 -8.05
N ILE A 57 -12.08 -8.60 -9.14
CA ILE A 57 -11.93 -9.72 -10.07
C ILE A 57 -11.32 -10.93 -9.36
N ALA A 58 -10.25 -10.72 -8.57
CA ALA A 58 -9.62 -11.79 -7.82
C ALA A 58 -10.59 -12.46 -6.84
N GLN A 59 -11.40 -11.67 -6.15
CA GLN A 59 -12.39 -12.18 -5.20
C GLN A 59 -13.52 -12.96 -5.90
N HIS A 60 -14.09 -12.41 -6.96
CA HIS A 60 -15.18 -13.06 -7.70
C HIS A 60 -14.74 -14.37 -8.35
N LYS A 61 -13.51 -14.47 -8.79
CA LYS A 61 -12.96 -15.65 -9.46
C LYS A 61 -12.19 -16.56 -8.52
N ASP A 62 -12.15 -16.25 -7.23
CA ASP A 62 -11.45 -17.02 -6.20
C ASP A 62 -9.97 -17.24 -6.55
N ILE A 63 -9.30 -16.17 -6.98
CA ILE A 63 -7.89 -16.18 -7.36
C ILE A 63 -7.06 -15.63 -6.18
N HIS A 64 -6.10 -16.43 -5.70
CA HIS A 64 -5.27 -16.12 -4.53
C HIS A 64 -3.78 -15.99 -4.84
N ASP A 65 -3.41 -15.94 -6.09
CA ASP A 65 -2.04 -15.86 -6.58
C ASP A 65 -1.92 -14.78 -7.66
N SER A 66 -0.89 -13.92 -7.56
CA SER A 66 -0.74 -12.79 -8.49
C SER A 66 -0.49 -13.23 -9.92
N LYS A 67 0.20 -14.34 -10.15
CA LYS A 67 0.47 -14.85 -11.50
C LYS A 67 -0.79 -15.37 -12.17
N LYS A 68 -1.65 -16.06 -11.42
CA LYS A 68 -2.95 -16.48 -11.93
C LYS A 68 -3.85 -15.30 -12.25
N LEU A 69 -3.81 -14.27 -11.39
CA LEU A 69 -4.58 -13.05 -11.63
C LEU A 69 -4.04 -12.32 -12.87
N GLU A 70 -2.74 -12.28 -13.07
CA GLU A 70 -2.09 -11.72 -14.27
C GLU A 70 -2.58 -12.41 -15.54
N GLU A 71 -2.70 -13.74 -15.54
CA GLU A 71 -3.25 -14.50 -16.68
C GLU A 71 -4.70 -14.11 -16.96
N GLU A 72 -5.50 -13.88 -15.92
CA GLU A 72 -6.91 -13.53 -16.05
C GLU A 72 -7.12 -12.10 -16.55
N VAL A 73 -6.37 -11.13 -16.04
CA VAL A 73 -6.56 -9.70 -16.37
C VAL A 73 -5.65 -9.20 -17.49
N GLY A 74 -4.58 -9.93 -17.80
CA GLY A 74 -3.68 -9.59 -18.90
C GLY A 74 -2.72 -8.43 -18.61
N VAL A 75 -2.41 -8.16 -17.33
CA VAL A 75 -1.47 -7.12 -16.90
C VAL A 75 -0.55 -7.63 -15.81
N ASP A 76 0.61 -6.99 -15.63
CA ASP A 76 1.56 -7.31 -14.54
C ASP A 76 1.01 -6.81 -13.20
N VAL A 77 0.34 -7.69 -12.48
CA VAL A 77 -0.33 -7.39 -11.21
C VAL A 77 0.70 -7.03 -10.13
N GLU A 78 1.77 -7.79 -10.01
CA GLU A 78 2.79 -7.53 -8.98
C GLU A 78 3.42 -6.14 -9.16
N LYS A 79 3.79 -5.81 -10.41
CA LYS A 79 4.37 -4.50 -10.69
C LYS A 79 3.37 -3.37 -10.43
N PHE A 80 2.10 -3.58 -10.75
CA PHE A 80 1.06 -2.60 -10.45
C PHE A 80 0.92 -2.39 -8.93
N VAL A 81 0.95 -3.45 -8.14
CA VAL A 81 0.91 -3.34 -6.67
C VAL A 81 2.12 -2.54 -6.17
N GLU A 82 3.34 -2.80 -6.67
CA GLU A 82 4.53 -2.03 -6.29
C GLU A 82 4.40 -0.55 -6.61
N GLU A 83 3.99 -0.21 -7.83
CA GLU A 83 3.81 1.20 -8.24
C GLU A 83 2.74 1.90 -7.39
N PHE A 84 1.65 1.21 -7.11
CA PHE A 84 0.60 1.73 -6.24
C PHE A 84 1.11 1.98 -4.81
N MET A 85 1.90 1.07 -4.25
CA MET A 85 2.50 1.24 -2.92
C MET A 85 3.47 2.42 -2.89
N ASP A 86 4.30 2.57 -3.91
CA ASP A 86 5.25 3.69 -4.01
C ASP A 86 4.52 5.04 -4.06
N LEU A 87 3.49 5.13 -4.87
CA LEU A 87 2.68 6.33 -5.02
C LEU A 87 1.91 6.66 -3.72
N ALA A 88 1.30 5.66 -3.10
CA ALA A 88 0.59 5.83 -1.83
C ALA A 88 1.52 6.36 -0.73
N TYR A 89 2.71 5.78 -0.58
CA TYR A 89 3.68 6.22 0.41
C TYR A 89 4.08 7.69 0.22
N SER A 90 4.26 8.12 -1.02
CA SER A 90 4.58 9.51 -1.34
C SER A 90 3.42 10.47 -1.06
N VAL A 91 2.22 10.13 -1.56
CA VAL A 91 1.04 11.00 -1.49
C VAL A 91 0.51 11.12 -0.05
N LEU A 92 0.46 10.03 0.68
CA LEU A 92 -0.15 10.00 2.02
C LEU A 92 0.66 10.73 3.09
N LYS A 93 1.91 11.09 2.81
CA LYS A 93 2.70 11.97 3.69
C LYS A 93 2.05 13.34 3.91
N THR A 94 1.31 13.82 2.92
CA THR A 94 0.67 15.15 2.94
C THR A 94 -0.85 15.10 3.05
N TRP A 95 -1.45 13.92 2.98
CA TRP A 95 -2.89 13.72 3.15
C TRP A 95 -3.25 13.60 4.63
N LYS A 96 -4.52 13.31 4.95
CA LYS A 96 -5.01 13.23 6.32
C LYS A 96 -4.69 11.88 6.98
N TYR A 97 -4.70 11.85 8.30
CA TYR A 97 -4.54 10.63 9.09
C TYR A 97 -5.52 9.53 8.67
N GLU A 98 -6.77 9.89 8.45
CA GLU A 98 -7.84 8.95 8.06
C GLU A 98 -7.56 8.30 6.71
N ASP A 99 -6.89 9.01 5.80
CA ASP A 99 -6.49 8.47 4.50
C ASP A 99 -5.41 7.39 4.64
N VAL A 100 -4.51 7.53 5.61
CA VAL A 100 -3.50 6.50 5.93
C VAL A 100 -4.17 5.24 6.46
N ASP A 101 -5.10 5.39 7.40
CA ASP A 101 -5.87 4.28 7.97
C ASP A 101 -6.67 3.54 6.88
N TYR A 102 -7.31 4.28 6.00
CA TYR A 102 -8.06 3.72 4.87
C TYR A 102 -7.17 2.95 3.90
N TYR A 103 -5.99 3.49 3.58
CA TYR A 103 -4.99 2.81 2.76
C TYR A 103 -4.49 1.52 3.41
N GLU A 104 -4.16 1.56 4.70
CA GLU A 104 -3.70 0.39 5.44
C GLU A 104 -4.68 -0.77 5.32
N HIS A 105 -5.95 -0.52 5.62
CA HIS A 105 -6.99 -1.54 5.53
C HIS A 105 -7.14 -2.09 4.12
N PHE A 106 -7.07 -1.22 3.12
CA PHE A 106 -7.21 -1.62 1.72
C PHE A 106 -6.03 -2.44 1.23
N ILE A 107 -4.79 -1.97 1.47
CA ILE A 107 -3.61 -2.69 0.96
C ILE A 107 -3.45 -4.06 1.63
N PHE A 108 -3.78 -4.20 2.91
CA PHE A 108 -3.79 -5.49 3.57
C PHE A 108 -4.90 -6.41 3.05
N ALA A 109 -6.03 -5.86 2.61
CA ALA A 109 -7.06 -6.65 1.93
C ALA A 109 -6.54 -7.21 0.59
N VAL A 110 -5.82 -6.40 -0.19
CA VAL A 110 -5.17 -6.84 -1.44
C VAL A 110 -4.16 -7.95 -1.17
N LEU A 111 -3.26 -7.75 -0.20
CA LEU A 111 -2.24 -8.74 0.15
C LEU A 111 -2.86 -10.01 0.74
N SER A 112 -3.93 -9.91 1.52
CA SER A 112 -4.63 -11.08 2.05
C SER A 112 -5.30 -11.92 0.97
N GLN A 113 -5.73 -11.29 -0.12
CA GLN A 113 -6.26 -11.99 -1.27
C GLN A 113 -5.17 -12.69 -2.09
N LEU A 114 -3.99 -12.07 -2.20
CA LEU A 114 -2.87 -12.54 -3.03
C LEU A 114 -1.72 -12.99 -2.12
N GLU A 115 -1.72 -14.26 -1.72
CA GLU A 115 -0.83 -14.82 -0.70
C GLU A 115 0.66 -14.67 -1.05
N ASP A 116 1.02 -14.81 -2.31
CA ASP A 116 2.40 -14.62 -2.78
C ASP A 116 2.88 -13.19 -2.55
N LEU A 117 2.04 -12.20 -2.79
CA LEU A 117 2.35 -10.80 -2.53
C LEU A 117 2.35 -10.48 -1.04
N HIS A 118 1.48 -11.10 -0.25
CA HIS A 118 1.51 -10.96 1.20
C HIS A 118 2.87 -11.39 1.76
N ASN A 119 3.35 -12.55 1.37
CA ASN A 119 4.64 -13.06 1.82
C ASN A 119 5.81 -12.17 1.43
N LYS A 120 5.74 -11.52 0.26
CA LYS A 120 6.79 -10.67 -0.26
C LYS A 120 6.78 -9.26 0.31
N TYR A 121 5.60 -8.66 0.52
CA TYR A 121 5.46 -7.22 0.78
C TYR A 121 4.92 -6.85 2.16
N SER A 122 4.50 -7.81 2.99
CA SER A 122 3.87 -7.49 4.28
C SER A 122 4.78 -6.66 5.20
N ASN A 123 6.05 -6.99 5.31
CA ASN A 123 7.01 -6.22 6.12
C ASN A 123 7.20 -4.80 5.57
N ARG A 124 7.32 -4.67 4.25
CA ARG A 124 7.44 -3.36 3.62
C ARG A 124 6.22 -2.50 3.92
N ILE A 125 5.03 -3.05 3.75
CA ILE A 125 3.79 -2.30 4.00
C ILE A 125 3.67 -1.90 5.46
N MET A 126 4.01 -2.78 6.39
CA MET A 126 4.01 -2.40 7.81
C MET A 126 4.95 -1.24 8.09
N MET A 127 6.15 -1.24 7.51
CA MET A 127 7.09 -0.12 7.65
C MET A 127 6.59 1.16 6.99
N ASP A 128 6.01 1.07 5.79
CA ASP A 128 5.44 2.22 5.08
C ASP A 128 4.33 2.87 5.91
N VAL A 129 3.42 2.06 6.45
CA VAL A 129 2.30 2.53 7.27
C VAL A 129 2.80 3.08 8.61
N ALA A 130 3.77 2.43 9.25
CA ALA A 130 4.39 2.93 10.48
C ALA A 130 5.02 4.32 10.27
N ASP A 131 5.76 4.49 9.18
CA ASP A 131 6.33 5.79 8.80
C ASP A 131 5.25 6.86 8.64
N LEU A 132 4.17 6.52 7.95
CA LEU A 132 3.06 7.46 7.72
C LEU A 132 2.37 7.84 9.03
N TYR A 133 2.15 6.90 9.96
CA TYR A 133 1.61 7.21 11.28
C TYR A 133 2.52 8.15 12.07
N ILE A 134 3.83 7.91 12.05
CA ILE A 134 4.82 8.78 12.72
C ILE A 134 4.77 10.20 12.12
N LEU A 135 4.74 10.31 10.79
CA LEU A 135 4.66 11.62 10.11
C LEU A 135 3.35 12.36 10.41
N HIS A 136 2.27 11.64 10.71
CA HIS A 136 0.99 12.22 11.09
C HIS A 136 0.83 12.41 12.60
N GLY A 137 1.88 12.16 13.37
CA GLY A 137 1.90 12.42 14.82
C GLY A 137 1.43 11.27 15.70
N ASP A 138 1.07 10.12 15.14
CA ASP A 138 0.72 8.92 15.90
C ASP A 138 1.98 8.08 16.17
N TYR A 139 2.82 8.57 17.07
CA TYR A 139 4.08 7.93 17.42
C TYR A 139 3.86 6.57 18.11
N GLY A 140 2.82 6.47 18.92
CA GLY A 140 2.51 5.23 19.64
C GLY A 140 2.24 4.07 18.70
N LEU A 141 1.43 4.29 17.67
CA LEU A 141 1.10 3.27 16.69
C LEU A 141 2.30 2.95 15.78
N GLY A 142 3.00 3.98 15.29
CA GLY A 142 4.18 3.79 14.46
C GLY A 142 5.29 3.04 15.18
N ASP A 143 5.57 3.40 16.43
CA ASP A 143 6.58 2.71 17.27
C ASP A 143 6.18 1.26 17.54
N ALA A 144 4.89 1.00 17.80
CA ALA A 144 4.39 -0.35 18.03
C ALA A 144 4.58 -1.24 16.78
N ASP A 145 4.31 -0.70 15.61
CA ASP A 145 4.51 -1.42 14.35
C ASP A 145 5.99 -1.74 14.11
N TYR A 146 6.89 -0.77 14.32
CA TYR A 146 8.33 -1.04 14.21
C TYR A 146 8.82 -2.04 15.24
N ALA A 147 8.34 -1.96 16.48
CA ALA A 147 8.70 -2.93 17.52
C ALA A 147 8.27 -4.35 17.14
N TYR A 148 7.07 -4.50 16.56
CA TYR A 148 6.59 -5.78 16.06
C TYR A 148 7.49 -6.31 14.94
N ILE A 149 7.79 -5.50 13.93
CA ILE A 149 8.63 -5.90 12.79
C ILE A 149 10.03 -6.32 13.28
N LEU A 150 10.62 -5.55 14.18
CA LEU A 150 11.94 -5.86 14.77
C LEU A 150 11.93 -7.18 15.54
N ARG A 151 10.86 -7.48 16.24
CA ARG A 151 10.74 -8.74 16.99
C ARG A 151 10.60 -9.94 16.07
N GLU A 152 9.85 -9.80 14.96
CA GLU A 152 9.54 -10.90 14.05
C GLU A 152 10.62 -11.17 13.00
N ASN A 153 11.66 -10.33 12.89
CA ASN A 153 12.69 -10.46 11.87
C ASN A 153 14.07 -10.65 12.48
N GLN A 154 14.84 -11.59 11.92
CA GLN A 154 16.21 -11.84 12.35
C GLN A 154 17.20 -10.80 11.81
N ILE A 155 17.01 -10.37 10.56
CA ILE A 155 17.84 -9.33 9.91
C ILE A 155 17.18 -7.98 10.17
N LYS A 156 17.82 -7.15 10.98
CA LYS A 156 17.23 -5.92 11.53
C LYS A 156 17.85 -4.63 11.04
N ASP A 157 19.00 -4.67 10.39
CA ASP A 157 19.77 -3.47 10.02
C ASP A 157 18.95 -2.50 9.17
N TYR A 158 18.29 -2.99 8.14
CA TYR A 158 17.45 -2.17 7.28
C TYR A 158 16.22 -1.61 8.02
N ILE A 159 15.64 -2.38 8.94
CA ILE A 159 14.48 -1.95 9.73
C ILE A 159 14.89 -0.81 10.66
N TYR A 160 15.99 -0.95 11.38
CA TYR A 160 16.53 0.13 12.23
C TYR A 160 16.90 1.36 11.43
N TYR A 161 17.48 1.18 10.24
CA TYR A 161 17.80 2.28 9.34
C TYR A 161 16.57 3.08 8.96
N ARG A 162 15.50 2.40 8.51
CA ARG A 162 14.23 3.08 8.15
C ARG A 162 13.60 3.76 9.37
N TYR A 163 13.58 3.08 10.50
CA TYR A 163 13.01 3.61 11.74
C TYR A 163 13.73 4.89 12.20
N ALA A 164 15.04 4.87 12.24
CA ALA A 164 15.82 6.06 12.55
C ALA A 164 15.61 7.17 11.52
N SER A 165 15.59 6.83 10.23
CA SER A 165 15.42 7.79 9.13
C SER A 165 14.12 8.55 9.19
N ILE A 166 13.00 7.89 9.51
CA ILE A 166 11.71 8.59 9.61
C ILE A 166 11.69 9.58 10.78
N TYR A 167 12.39 9.26 11.88
CA TYR A 167 12.49 10.17 13.03
C TYR A 167 13.45 11.34 12.82
N GLU A 168 14.39 11.27 11.89
CA GLU A 168 15.33 12.40 11.62
C GLU A 168 14.60 13.71 11.30
N GLY A 169 13.47 13.63 10.62
CA GLY A 169 12.63 14.77 10.29
C GLY A 169 11.65 15.19 11.39
N VAL A 170 11.49 14.40 12.43
CA VAL A 170 10.46 14.57 13.48
C VAL A 170 11.10 14.83 14.85
N ASP A 171 12.04 13.98 15.26
CA ASP A 171 12.73 14.04 16.56
C ASP A 171 14.15 13.45 16.41
N LYS A 172 15.12 14.33 16.28
CA LYS A 172 16.53 13.95 16.04
C LYS A 172 17.15 13.16 17.21
N ASP A 173 16.74 13.45 18.45
CA ASP A 173 17.27 12.73 19.61
C ASP A 173 16.75 11.31 19.64
N LYS A 174 15.47 11.10 19.32
CA LYS A 174 14.91 9.77 19.17
C LYS A 174 15.54 9.02 18.00
N ALA A 175 15.78 9.66 16.88
CA ALA A 175 16.49 9.06 15.75
C ALA A 175 17.87 8.52 16.16
N LYS A 176 18.63 9.29 16.92
CA LYS A 176 19.94 8.84 17.46
C LYS A 176 19.81 7.66 18.41
N GLN A 177 18.81 7.66 19.27
CA GLN A 177 18.56 6.53 20.18
C GLN A 177 18.25 5.24 19.42
N ILE A 178 17.48 5.31 18.36
CA ILE A 178 17.14 4.17 17.51
C ILE A 178 18.36 3.66 16.77
N ALA A 179 19.22 4.55 16.26
CA ALA A 179 20.43 4.21 15.50
C ALA A 179 21.54 3.59 16.37
N ASN A 180 21.52 3.80 17.66
CA ASN A 180 22.47 3.22 18.62
C ASN A 180 21.91 1.93 19.20
#